data_bce5718e7f034a40fe0329cdb5282c77
#
_entry.id   bce5718e7f034a40fe0329cdb5282c77
#
_cell.length_a   1.000
_cell.length_b   1.000
_cell.length_c   1.000
_cell.angle_alpha   90.00
_cell.angle_beta   90.00
_cell.angle_gamma   90.00
#
_symmetry.space_group_name_H-M   'P 1'
#
loop_
_entity.id
_entity.type
_entity.pdbx_description
1 polymer ?
#
loop_
_entity_poly.entity_id
_entity_poly.type
_entity_poly.pdbx_seq_one_letter_code
_entity_poly.pdbx_strand_id
1 'polypeptide(L)'
;PQLAECVVRLAEDVARRVAQAVATARQYTRQATISRALQRRQLPMSLADIPGVDTAIVYEPHGEGQTVGGDFYDLFPMGSRRWCFLLGDVQGSDPEAMSVTGLARHLVRLLAREGHGVESVLNRLNQALVEEDAEEAEAAAIGGEQTRPRFLSLLYGELEPDPAEGGVRCTLASAGHPLPLRLTTGGSVTPATTPQMLLGIDENPDFHADTLDLAPGETLLCVTDGVTERRNGVRQLDDDDGLADILRGCAGLGAKAVAECVRRAAHDFATEPIDDDLAVLVLEAVPRAPPRRVA
;
A
#
# COMPACT_ATOMS: atom_id res chain seq x y z
N PRO A 1 -51.17 -38.40 13.71
CA PRO A 1 -50.89 -37.99 12.31
C PRO A 1 -50.36 -36.55 12.23
N GLN A 2 -51.04 -35.55 12.85
CA GLN A 2 -50.64 -34.13 12.77
C GLN A 2 -49.23 -33.82 13.35
N LEU A 3 -48.80 -34.46 14.42
CA LEU A 3 -47.50 -34.26 15.01
C LEU A 3 -46.36 -34.75 14.09
N ALA A 4 -46.55 -35.85 13.39
CA ALA A 4 -45.59 -36.40 12.41
C ALA A 4 -45.43 -35.47 11.20
N GLU A 5 -46.51 -34.89 10.70
CA GLU A 5 -46.46 -33.92 9.59
C GLU A 5 -45.75 -32.62 10.01
N CYS A 6 -45.98 -32.15 11.23
CA CYS A 6 -45.29 -30.95 11.75
C CYS A 6 -43.79 -31.19 11.87
N VAL A 7 -43.32 -32.33 12.34
CA VAL A 7 -41.92 -32.72 12.42
C VAL A 7 -41.27 -32.83 11.04
N VAL A 8 -41.99 -33.43 10.06
CA VAL A 8 -41.50 -33.55 8.69
C VAL A 8 -41.30 -32.15 8.07
N ARG A 9 -42.31 -31.25 8.20
CA ARG A 9 -42.18 -29.88 7.68
C ARG A 9 -41.02 -29.10 8.33
N LEU A 10 -40.83 -29.25 9.64
CA LEU A 10 -39.72 -28.63 10.33
C LEU A 10 -38.38 -29.16 9.83
N ALA A 11 -38.27 -30.48 9.63
CA ALA A 11 -37.07 -31.09 9.09
C ALA A 11 -36.75 -30.61 7.65
N GLU A 12 -37.79 -30.51 6.81
CA GLU A 12 -37.66 -29.97 5.44
C GLU A 12 -37.21 -28.49 5.44
N ASP A 13 -37.76 -27.69 6.36
CA ASP A 13 -37.42 -26.26 6.46
C ASP A 13 -35.98 -26.08 6.96
N VAL A 14 -35.54 -26.85 7.94
CA VAL A 14 -34.16 -26.88 8.41
C VAL A 14 -33.23 -27.35 7.30
N ALA A 15 -33.55 -28.44 6.59
CA ALA A 15 -32.75 -28.93 5.49
C ALA A 15 -32.59 -27.89 4.39
N ARG A 16 -33.65 -27.16 4.05
CA ARG A 16 -33.62 -26.08 3.07
C ARG A 16 -32.73 -24.93 3.51
N ARG A 17 -32.84 -24.48 4.77
CA ARG A 17 -31.99 -23.42 5.33
C ARG A 17 -30.50 -23.84 5.37
N VAL A 18 -30.22 -25.08 5.76
CA VAL A 18 -28.85 -25.62 5.76
C VAL A 18 -28.31 -25.70 4.33
N ALA A 19 -29.09 -26.20 3.37
CA ALA A 19 -28.69 -26.26 1.97
C ALA A 19 -28.39 -24.86 1.39
N GLN A 20 -29.22 -23.89 1.74
CA GLN A 20 -29.01 -22.50 1.31
C GLN A 20 -27.76 -21.88 1.95
N ALA A 21 -27.55 -22.08 3.24
CA ALA A 21 -26.34 -21.63 3.95
C ALA A 21 -25.05 -22.28 3.36
N VAL A 22 -25.11 -23.58 3.07
CA VAL A 22 -23.97 -24.30 2.44
C VAL A 22 -23.71 -23.79 1.02
N ALA A 23 -24.77 -23.53 0.23
CA ALA A 23 -24.62 -22.97 -1.11
C ALA A 23 -23.98 -21.58 -1.07
N THR A 24 -24.46 -20.71 -0.19
CA THR A 24 -23.90 -19.36 0.02
C THR A 24 -22.43 -19.43 0.49
N ALA A 25 -22.13 -20.28 1.46
CA ALA A 25 -20.75 -20.47 1.94
C ALA A 25 -19.81 -21.00 0.84
N ARG A 26 -20.27 -21.93 0.00
CA ARG A 26 -19.49 -22.43 -1.14
C ARG A 26 -19.25 -21.35 -2.20
N GLN A 27 -20.25 -20.53 -2.48
CA GLN A 27 -20.13 -19.41 -3.41
C GLN A 27 -19.12 -18.40 -2.89
N TYR A 28 -19.21 -18.04 -1.61
CA TYR A 28 -18.26 -17.15 -0.94
C TYR A 28 -16.83 -17.70 -0.98
N THR A 29 -16.63 -18.98 -0.63
CA THR A 29 -15.31 -19.62 -0.68
C THR A 29 -14.74 -19.65 -2.10
N ARG A 30 -15.57 -19.89 -3.11
CA ARG A 30 -15.14 -19.89 -4.52
C ARG A 30 -14.74 -18.49 -4.97
N GLN A 31 -15.50 -17.48 -4.62
CA GLN A 31 -15.20 -16.07 -4.92
C GLN A 31 -13.90 -15.62 -4.23
N ALA A 32 -13.72 -15.94 -2.94
CA ALA A 32 -12.49 -15.68 -2.21
C ALA A 32 -11.26 -16.40 -2.82
N THR A 33 -11.44 -17.61 -3.36
CA THR A 33 -10.34 -18.35 -4.00
C THR A 33 -9.91 -17.72 -5.31
N ILE A 34 -10.86 -17.26 -6.13
CA ILE A 34 -10.58 -16.55 -7.39
C ILE A 34 -9.90 -15.22 -7.09
N SER A 35 -10.45 -14.45 -6.16
CA SER A 35 -9.87 -13.19 -5.69
C SER A 35 -8.40 -13.39 -5.25
N ARG A 36 -8.11 -14.36 -4.38
CA ARG A 36 -6.74 -14.67 -3.95
C ARG A 36 -5.80 -15.02 -5.11
N ALA A 37 -6.29 -15.73 -6.11
CA ALA A 37 -5.46 -16.10 -7.26
C ALA A 37 -5.08 -14.90 -8.13
N LEU A 38 -5.97 -13.92 -8.26
CA LEU A 38 -5.73 -12.66 -8.94
C LEU A 38 -4.78 -11.76 -8.12
N GLN A 39 -5.03 -11.66 -6.82
CA GLN A 39 -4.27 -10.86 -5.86
C GLN A 39 -2.78 -11.24 -5.79
N ARG A 40 -2.45 -12.54 -5.77
CA ARG A 40 -1.05 -13.01 -5.70
C ARG A 40 -0.14 -12.46 -6.80
N ARG A 41 -0.70 -11.94 -7.89
CA ARG A 41 0.06 -11.34 -8.99
C ARG A 41 0.20 -9.82 -8.85
N GLN A 42 -0.50 -9.21 -7.91
CA GLN A 42 -0.50 -7.75 -7.73
C GLN A 42 0.64 -7.27 -6.86
N LEU A 43 1.15 -8.09 -5.94
CA LEU A 43 2.31 -7.76 -5.13
C LEU A 43 3.60 -8.32 -5.74
N PRO A 44 4.74 -7.64 -5.58
CA PRO A 44 6.02 -8.17 -6.01
C PRO A 44 6.39 -9.41 -5.19
N MET A 45 6.97 -10.43 -5.83
CA MET A 45 7.43 -11.63 -5.13
C MET A 45 8.63 -11.37 -4.21
N SER A 46 9.40 -10.33 -4.51
CA SER A 46 10.54 -9.84 -3.70
C SER A 46 10.80 -8.38 -4.04
N LEU A 47 11.32 -7.63 -3.09
CA LEU A 47 11.84 -6.29 -3.34
C LEU A 47 13.12 -6.37 -4.18
N ALA A 48 13.37 -5.35 -4.99
CA ALA A 48 14.63 -5.22 -5.71
C ALA A 48 15.77 -4.94 -4.73
N ASP A 49 16.93 -5.55 -4.99
CA ASP A 49 18.17 -5.20 -4.29
C ASP A 49 18.73 -3.89 -4.83
N ILE A 50 18.96 -2.92 -3.96
CA ILE A 50 19.43 -1.59 -4.30
C ILE A 50 20.81 -1.40 -3.69
N PRO A 51 21.86 -1.20 -4.49
CA PRO A 51 23.20 -0.96 -3.95
C PRO A 51 23.25 0.27 -3.06
N GLY A 52 23.62 0.12 -1.78
CA GLY A 52 23.69 1.20 -0.82
C GLY A 52 22.36 1.57 -0.15
N VAL A 53 21.32 0.73 -0.32
CA VAL A 53 20.07 0.86 0.41
C VAL A 53 19.69 -0.49 1.02
N ASP A 54 19.49 -0.51 2.34
CA ASP A 54 18.83 -1.63 3.01
C ASP A 54 17.31 -1.40 2.97
N THR A 55 16.55 -2.44 2.63
CA THR A 55 15.11 -2.33 2.42
C THR A 55 14.36 -3.37 3.23
N ALA A 56 13.25 -2.96 3.83
CA ALA A 56 12.34 -3.88 4.50
C ALA A 56 10.89 -3.54 4.16
N ILE A 57 10.08 -4.58 4.02
CA ILE A 57 8.62 -4.49 3.89
C ILE A 57 7.95 -5.39 4.91
N VAL A 58 6.96 -4.87 5.57
CA VAL A 58 5.95 -5.63 6.30
C VAL A 58 4.63 -5.35 5.60
N TYR A 59 3.88 -6.41 5.31
CA TYR A 59 2.56 -6.32 4.71
C TYR A 59 1.64 -7.33 5.37
N GLU A 60 0.59 -6.85 6.00
CA GLU A 60 -0.43 -7.64 6.67
C GLU A 60 -1.82 -7.25 6.11
N PRO A 61 -2.40 -8.04 5.22
CA PRO A 61 -3.72 -7.75 4.67
C PRO A 61 -4.81 -7.98 5.72
N HIS A 62 -5.82 -7.13 5.70
CA HIS A 62 -6.99 -7.28 6.56
C HIS A 62 -7.89 -8.43 6.09
N GLY A 63 -8.47 -9.16 7.06
CA GLY A 63 -9.46 -10.21 6.83
C GLY A 63 -8.92 -11.63 6.94
N GLU A 64 -9.74 -12.53 7.52
CA GLU A 64 -9.38 -13.95 7.68
C GLU A 64 -9.15 -14.64 6.33
N GLY A 65 -7.91 -15.05 6.09
CA GLY A 65 -7.52 -15.80 4.90
C GLY A 65 -7.39 -14.97 3.63
N GLN A 66 -7.37 -13.63 3.70
CA GLN A 66 -6.98 -12.77 2.61
C GLN A 66 -5.45 -12.75 2.46
N THR A 67 -4.98 -12.62 1.24
CA THR A 67 -3.55 -12.53 0.93
C THR A 67 -3.15 -11.16 0.40
N VAL A 68 -4.12 -10.32 0.05
CA VAL A 68 -3.96 -8.93 -0.42
C VAL A 68 -5.26 -8.17 -0.15
N GLY A 69 -5.17 -6.92 0.25
CA GLY A 69 -6.27 -5.97 0.43
C GLY A 69 -6.29 -4.86 -0.61
N GLY A 70 -6.67 -3.65 -0.22
CA GLY A 70 -6.60 -2.41 -1.02
C GLY A 70 -5.17 -1.91 -1.18
N ASP A 71 -4.36 -2.13 -0.15
CA ASP A 71 -2.96 -1.73 -0.11
C ASP A 71 -2.09 -2.48 -1.13
N PHE A 72 -1.22 -1.75 -1.77
CA PHE A 72 -0.21 -2.32 -2.66
C PHE A 72 1.12 -1.58 -2.57
N TYR A 73 2.18 -2.30 -2.88
CA TYR A 73 3.53 -1.73 -2.91
C TYR A 73 4.34 -2.29 -4.07
N ASP A 74 5.39 -1.58 -4.42
CA ASP A 74 6.39 -2.07 -5.36
C ASP A 74 7.75 -1.41 -5.13
N LEU A 75 8.80 -2.13 -5.52
CA LEU A 75 10.16 -1.64 -5.55
C LEU A 75 10.87 -2.29 -6.74
N PHE A 76 11.23 -1.51 -7.74
CA PHE A 76 11.73 -2.04 -9.00
C PHE A 76 12.83 -1.17 -9.63
N PRO A 77 13.76 -1.76 -10.37
CA PRO A 77 14.80 -1.02 -11.06
C PRO A 77 14.24 -0.29 -12.29
N MET A 78 14.77 0.91 -12.54
CA MET A 78 14.51 1.76 -13.68
C MET A 78 15.81 2.01 -14.46
N GLY A 79 16.45 0.94 -14.89
CA GLY A 79 17.77 0.95 -15.51
C GLY A 79 18.88 0.57 -14.52
N SER A 80 20.10 1.05 -14.76
CA SER A 80 21.29 0.60 -13.99
C SER A 80 21.58 1.39 -12.72
N ARG A 81 20.98 2.57 -12.55
CA ARG A 81 21.34 3.51 -11.47
C ARG A 81 20.15 4.15 -10.76
N ARG A 82 18.93 3.85 -11.18
CA ARG A 82 17.70 4.38 -10.60
C ARG A 82 16.74 3.25 -10.25
N TRP A 83 16.03 3.42 -9.16
CA TRP A 83 14.99 2.53 -8.68
C TRP A 83 13.75 3.34 -8.34
N CYS A 84 12.59 2.75 -8.51
CA CYS A 84 11.33 3.33 -8.09
C CYS A 84 10.75 2.53 -6.93
N PHE A 85 10.13 3.22 -6.00
CA PHE A 85 9.28 2.63 -4.97
C PHE A 85 7.91 3.26 -5.01
N LEU A 86 6.92 2.50 -4.60
CA LEU A 86 5.57 3.00 -4.41
C LEU A 86 4.89 2.26 -3.26
N LEU A 87 3.98 2.97 -2.62
CA LEU A 87 3.06 2.46 -1.62
C LEU A 87 1.74 3.17 -1.86
N GLY A 88 0.64 2.44 -1.97
CA GLY A 88 -0.66 3.03 -2.28
C GLY A 88 -1.79 2.21 -1.71
N ASP A 89 -2.95 2.85 -1.62
CA ASP A 89 -4.19 2.23 -1.22
C ASP A 89 -5.33 2.67 -2.14
N VAL A 90 -6.13 1.70 -2.58
CA VAL A 90 -7.33 1.90 -3.39
C VAL A 90 -8.55 1.77 -2.50
N GLN A 91 -9.44 2.74 -2.55
CA GLN A 91 -10.67 2.70 -1.80
C GLN A 91 -11.47 1.42 -2.06
N GLY A 92 -11.59 0.58 -1.02
CA GLY A 92 -12.36 -0.66 -1.03
C GLY A 92 -11.49 -1.91 -1.19
N SER A 93 -12.10 -3.07 -0.93
CA SER A 93 -11.45 -4.39 -0.97
C SER A 93 -12.14 -5.37 -1.93
N ASP A 94 -13.00 -4.85 -2.81
CA ASP A 94 -13.73 -5.64 -3.79
C ASP A 94 -12.88 -5.97 -5.04
N PRO A 95 -13.35 -6.85 -5.94
CA PRO A 95 -12.60 -7.22 -7.15
C PRO A 95 -12.30 -6.03 -8.10
N GLU A 96 -13.13 -4.99 -8.06
CA GLU A 96 -12.94 -3.79 -8.89
C GLU A 96 -11.80 -2.94 -8.32
N ALA A 97 -11.73 -2.70 -6.99
CA ALA A 97 -10.60 -2.06 -6.34
C ALA A 97 -9.27 -2.75 -6.69
N MET A 98 -9.28 -4.09 -6.73
CA MET A 98 -8.13 -4.87 -7.16
C MET A 98 -7.74 -4.67 -8.62
N SER A 99 -8.70 -4.44 -9.50
CA SER A 99 -8.44 -4.10 -10.91
C SER A 99 -7.68 -2.78 -11.00
N VAL A 100 -8.14 -1.76 -10.27
CA VAL A 100 -7.51 -0.44 -10.20
C VAL A 100 -6.09 -0.53 -9.61
N THR A 101 -5.89 -1.30 -8.54
CA THR A 101 -4.55 -1.58 -7.98
C THR A 101 -3.60 -2.16 -9.04
N GLY A 102 -4.06 -3.16 -9.78
CA GLY A 102 -3.28 -3.79 -10.84
C GLY A 102 -2.93 -2.81 -11.97
N LEU A 103 -3.91 -2.04 -12.43
CA LEU A 103 -3.74 -1.01 -13.44
C LEU A 103 -2.74 0.06 -12.98
N ALA A 104 -2.94 0.66 -11.81
CA ALA A 104 -2.09 1.70 -11.25
C ALA A 104 -0.64 1.25 -11.16
N ARG A 105 -0.38 0.07 -10.57
CA ARG A 105 0.97 -0.47 -10.44
C ARG A 105 1.65 -0.71 -11.79
N HIS A 106 0.92 -1.25 -12.77
CA HIS A 106 1.48 -1.51 -14.10
C HIS A 106 1.74 -0.23 -14.88
N LEU A 107 0.83 0.73 -14.79
CA LEU A 107 0.96 2.03 -15.46
C LEU A 107 2.13 2.83 -14.88
N VAL A 108 2.28 2.88 -13.55
CA VAL A 108 3.46 3.50 -12.90
C VAL A 108 4.74 2.85 -13.40
N ARG A 109 4.83 1.52 -13.45
CA ARG A 109 6.02 0.82 -13.98
C ARG A 109 6.31 1.14 -15.44
N LEU A 110 5.29 1.27 -16.25
CA LEU A 110 5.43 1.61 -17.68
C LEU A 110 5.96 3.03 -17.82
N LEU A 111 5.28 4.00 -17.21
CA LEU A 111 5.63 5.42 -17.28
C LEU A 111 7.05 5.70 -16.75
N ALA A 112 7.40 5.08 -15.62
CA ALA A 112 8.74 5.17 -15.06
C ALA A 112 9.80 4.65 -16.04
N ARG A 113 9.58 3.49 -16.68
CA ARG A 113 10.50 2.92 -17.66
C ARG A 113 10.60 3.73 -18.94
N GLU A 114 9.57 4.47 -19.30
CA GLU A 114 9.58 5.44 -20.40
C GLU A 114 10.35 6.72 -20.05
N GLY A 115 10.77 6.87 -18.80
CA GLY A 115 11.60 7.98 -18.33
C GLY A 115 10.79 9.20 -17.85
N HIS A 116 9.52 9.02 -17.57
CA HIS A 116 8.71 10.06 -16.91
C HIS A 116 9.17 10.25 -15.48
N GLY A 117 9.37 11.51 -15.04
CA GLY A 117 9.67 11.85 -13.66
C GLY A 117 8.42 11.78 -12.76
N VAL A 118 8.64 11.88 -11.45
CA VAL A 118 7.62 11.67 -10.40
C VAL A 118 6.31 12.41 -10.67
N GLU A 119 6.38 13.70 -10.92
CA GLU A 119 5.20 14.55 -11.20
C GLU A 119 4.43 14.08 -12.45
N SER A 120 5.16 13.77 -13.51
CA SER A 120 4.55 13.32 -14.76
C SER A 120 3.89 11.95 -14.63
N VAL A 121 4.45 11.06 -13.81
CA VAL A 121 3.86 9.74 -13.50
C VAL A 121 2.54 9.93 -12.77
N LEU A 122 2.48 10.76 -11.72
CA LEU A 122 1.25 11.02 -10.97
C LEU A 122 0.18 11.68 -11.83
N ASN A 123 0.53 12.72 -12.60
CA ASN A 123 -0.42 13.40 -13.47
C ASN A 123 -1.02 12.45 -14.54
N ARG A 124 -0.20 11.59 -15.15
CA ARG A 124 -0.68 10.62 -16.15
C ARG A 124 -1.51 9.52 -15.54
N LEU A 125 -1.13 9.04 -14.34
CA LEU A 125 -1.92 8.07 -13.62
C LEU A 125 -3.28 8.65 -13.23
N ASN A 126 -3.30 9.89 -12.72
CA ASN A 126 -4.55 10.59 -12.40
C ASN A 126 -5.46 10.73 -13.62
N GLN A 127 -4.91 11.16 -14.75
CA GLN A 127 -5.67 11.28 -15.99
C GLN A 127 -6.30 9.93 -16.39
N ALA A 128 -5.52 8.84 -16.34
CA ALA A 128 -6.03 7.51 -16.68
C ALA A 128 -7.16 7.06 -15.76
N LEU A 129 -7.09 7.35 -14.45
CA LEU A 129 -8.15 7.02 -13.50
C LEU A 129 -9.42 7.83 -13.76
N VAL A 130 -9.31 9.12 -14.00
CA VAL A 130 -10.45 9.99 -14.30
C VAL A 130 -11.13 9.59 -15.62
N GLU A 131 -10.35 9.23 -16.64
CA GLU A 131 -10.89 8.76 -17.93
C GLU A 131 -11.63 7.41 -17.76
N GLU A 132 -11.07 6.46 -16.99
CA GLU A 132 -11.69 5.16 -16.71
C GLU A 132 -13.01 5.32 -15.94
N ASP A 133 -13.02 6.15 -14.87
CA ASP A 133 -14.25 6.44 -14.11
C ASP A 133 -15.34 7.08 -14.98
N ALA A 134 -14.97 7.97 -15.91
CA ALA A 134 -15.91 8.61 -16.84
C ALA A 134 -16.52 7.58 -17.83
N GLU A 135 -15.70 6.67 -18.37
CA GLU A 135 -16.17 5.60 -19.27
C GLU A 135 -17.09 4.61 -18.55
N GLU A 136 -16.73 4.23 -17.30
CA GLU A 136 -17.57 3.36 -16.47
C GLU A 136 -18.92 4.03 -16.12
N ALA A 137 -18.91 5.32 -15.78
CA ALA A 137 -20.13 6.07 -15.49
C ALA A 137 -21.05 6.17 -16.72
N GLU A 138 -20.51 6.35 -17.92
CA GLU A 138 -21.29 6.36 -19.16
C GLU A 138 -21.90 4.98 -19.46
N ALA A 139 -21.13 3.92 -19.31
CA ALA A 139 -21.59 2.56 -19.50
C ALA A 139 -22.70 2.18 -18.50
N ALA A 140 -22.56 2.54 -17.24
CA ALA A 140 -23.54 2.29 -16.19
C ALA A 140 -24.84 3.09 -16.40
N ALA A 141 -24.76 4.33 -16.86
CA ALA A 141 -25.94 5.14 -17.20
C ALA A 141 -26.81 4.47 -18.28
N ILE A 142 -26.19 3.78 -19.24
CA ILE A 142 -26.88 2.99 -20.29
C ILE A 142 -27.51 1.74 -19.66
N GLY A 143 -26.84 1.08 -18.69
CA GLY A 143 -27.33 -0.13 -18.01
C GLY A 143 -28.33 0.12 -16.87
N GLY A 144 -28.49 1.36 -16.42
CA GLY A 144 -29.32 1.70 -15.26
C GLY A 144 -28.67 1.35 -13.93
N GLU A 145 -27.35 1.17 -13.90
CA GLU A 145 -26.53 0.90 -12.73
C GLU A 145 -25.89 2.20 -12.22
N GLN A 146 -25.46 2.23 -10.95
CA GLN A 146 -24.71 3.34 -10.36
C GLN A 146 -23.29 2.88 -10.13
N THR A 147 -22.32 3.55 -10.76
CA THR A 147 -20.91 3.42 -10.43
C THR A 147 -20.52 4.36 -9.30
N ARG A 148 -19.48 4.00 -8.57
CA ARG A 148 -18.86 4.87 -7.57
C ARG A 148 -17.46 5.21 -8.03
N PRO A 149 -17.10 6.50 -8.13
CA PRO A 149 -15.73 6.91 -8.41
C PRO A 149 -14.77 6.25 -7.42
N ARG A 150 -13.61 5.82 -7.90
CA ARG A 150 -12.61 5.19 -7.06
C ARG A 150 -11.41 6.11 -6.90
N PHE A 151 -11.06 6.32 -5.66
CA PHE A 151 -9.93 7.15 -5.28
C PHE A 151 -8.74 6.25 -4.94
N LEU A 152 -7.57 6.75 -5.27
CA LEU A 152 -6.30 6.10 -4.99
C LEU A 152 -5.41 7.06 -4.21
N SER A 153 -4.94 6.63 -3.04
CA SER A 153 -3.82 7.27 -2.38
C SER A 153 -2.51 6.63 -2.87
N LEU A 154 -1.50 7.44 -3.16
CA LEU A 154 -0.23 6.94 -3.67
C LEU A 154 0.95 7.77 -3.19
N LEU A 155 1.89 7.11 -2.54
CA LEU A 155 3.26 7.57 -2.39
C LEU A 155 4.09 6.97 -3.52
N TYR A 156 4.72 7.80 -4.33
CA TYR A 156 5.61 7.38 -5.40
C TYR A 156 6.94 8.13 -5.33
N GLY A 157 8.04 7.40 -5.51
CA GLY A 157 9.36 8.01 -5.47
C GLY A 157 10.41 7.25 -6.26
N GLU A 158 11.50 7.97 -6.56
CA GLU A 158 12.66 7.50 -7.27
C GLU A 158 13.90 7.60 -6.35
N LEU A 159 14.75 6.59 -6.42
CA LEU A 159 15.98 6.47 -5.66
C LEU A 159 17.18 6.45 -6.60
N GLU A 160 18.15 7.31 -6.34
CA GLU A 160 19.43 7.36 -7.04
C GLU A 160 20.57 7.23 -6.01
N PRO A 161 21.06 6.00 -5.74
CA PRO A 161 22.21 5.82 -4.85
C PRO A 161 23.46 6.52 -5.37
N ASP A 162 24.15 7.25 -4.51
CA ASP A 162 25.44 7.85 -4.84
C ASP A 162 26.56 6.81 -4.68
N PRO A 163 27.23 6.42 -5.79
CA PRO A 163 28.31 5.44 -5.71
C PRO A 163 29.62 5.99 -5.14
N ALA A 164 29.81 7.30 -5.08
CA ALA A 164 31.06 7.94 -4.70
C ALA A 164 31.10 8.30 -3.21
N GLU A 165 30.07 8.97 -2.72
CA GLU A 165 30.04 9.49 -1.34
C GLU A 165 29.18 8.60 -0.42
N GLY A 166 28.40 7.69 -0.98
CA GLY A 166 27.36 6.95 -0.27
C GLY A 166 26.14 7.83 -0.02
N GLY A 167 25.07 7.21 0.46
CA GLY A 167 23.78 7.89 0.57
C GLY A 167 22.92 7.73 -0.68
N VAL A 168 21.74 8.33 -0.66
CA VAL A 168 20.72 8.13 -1.69
C VAL A 168 19.97 9.44 -1.92
N ARG A 169 19.95 9.90 -3.16
CA ARG A 169 19.01 10.95 -3.56
C ARG A 169 17.64 10.32 -3.75
N CYS A 170 16.64 10.89 -3.10
CA CYS A 170 15.26 10.47 -3.18
C CYS A 170 14.41 11.63 -3.71
N THR A 171 13.70 11.42 -4.82
CA THR A 171 12.70 12.35 -5.36
C THR A 171 11.35 11.68 -5.24
N LEU A 172 10.39 12.29 -4.54
CA LEU A 172 9.12 11.66 -4.20
C LEU A 172 7.97 12.66 -4.11
N ALA A 173 6.76 12.14 -4.22
CA ALA A 173 5.52 12.89 -4.00
C ALA A 173 4.47 11.98 -3.34
N SER A 174 3.60 12.58 -2.52
CA SER A 174 2.48 11.89 -1.87
C SER A 174 1.17 12.45 -2.38
N ALA A 175 0.44 11.65 -3.16
CA ALA A 175 -0.91 11.95 -3.61
C ALA A 175 -1.93 11.39 -2.62
N GLY A 176 -2.30 12.16 -1.59
CA GLY A 176 -3.27 11.79 -0.56
C GLY A 176 -2.86 10.62 0.35
N HIS A 177 -1.62 10.16 0.25
CA HIS A 177 -1.09 9.04 1.05
C HIS A 177 -0.45 9.56 2.36
N PRO A 178 -0.41 8.77 3.45
CA PRO A 178 0.34 9.14 4.65
C PRO A 178 1.76 9.61 4.32
N LEU A 179 2.18 10.71 4.94
CA LEU A 179 3.47 11.30 4.62
C LEU A 179 4.63 10.42 5.06
N PRO A 180 5.59 10.14 4.19
CA PRO A 180 6.78 9.40 4.56
C PRO A 180 7.62 10.23 5.55
N LEU A 181 8.18 9.57 6.56
CA LEU A 181 8.97 10.20 7.59
C LEU A 181 10.47 9.91 7.37
N ARG A 182 11.29 10.97 7.38
CA ARG A 182 12.75 10.86 7.40
C ARG A 182 13.24 10.85 8.85
N LEU A 183 14.00 9.82 9.21
CA LEU A 183 14.77 9.75 10.44
C LEU A 183 16.25 10.03 10.13
N THR A 184 16.79 11.07 10.72
CA THR A 184 18.22 11.39 10.59
C THR A 184 19.06 10.61 11.59
N THR A 185 20.37 10.50 11.35
CA THR A 185 21.33 9.88 12.29
C THR A 185 21.37 10.58 13.64
N GLY A 186 20.98 11.85 13.70
CA GLY A 186 20.84 12.62 14.94
C GLY A 186 19.52 12.38 15.70
N GLY A 187 18.64 11.50 15.20
CA GLY A 187 17.35 11.18 15.83
C GLY A 187 16.22 12.19 15.54
N SER A 188 16.44 13.14 14.65
CA SER A 188 15.38 14.05 14.20
C SER A 188 14.45 13.32 13.21
N VAL A 189 13.14 13.47 13.40
CA VAL A 189 12.11 12.94 12.49
C VAL A 189 11.35 14.08 11.87
N THR A 190 11.21 14.06 10.54
CA THR A 190 10.48 15.08 9.78
C THR A 190 9.76 14.44 8.59
N PRO A 191 8.59 14.97 8.15
CA PRO A 191 8.01 14.59 6.88
C PRO A 191 9.01 14.80 5.73
N ALA A 192 9.02 13.88 4.78
CA ALA A 192 9.94 13.91 3.63
C ALA A 192 9.34 14.61 2.40
N THR A 193 8.06 14.87 2.39
CA THR A 193 7.32 15.60 1.33
C THR A 193 6.13 16.33 1.92
N THR A 194 5.44 17.09 1.10
CA THR A 194 4.22 17.82 1.45
C THR A 194 2.96 17.07 1.01
N PRO A 195 1.83 17.23 1.74
CA PRO A 195 0.58 16.55 1.36
C PRO A 195 -0.01 17.15 0.09
N GLN A 196 -0.53 16.31 -0.78
CA GLN A 196 -1.20 16.69 -2.01
C GLN A 196 -2.51 15.90 -2.16
N MET A 197 -3.32 16.25 -3.17
CA MET A 197 -4.62 15.62 -3.39
C MET A 197 -4.51 14.13 -3.77
N LEU A 198 -5.52 13.34 -3.44
CA LEU A 198 -5.73 11.97 -3.92
C LEU A 198 -5.82 11.92 -5.45
N LEU A 199 -5.43 10.80 -6.03
CA LEU A 199 -5.64 10.53 -7.46
C LEU A 199 -7.10 10.15 -7.74
N GLY A 200 -7.59 10.52 -8.92
CA GLY A 200 -8.94 10.23 -9.38
C GLY A 200 -10.01 11.24 -8.93
N ILE A 201 -9.65 12.35 -8.23
CA ILE A 201 -10.61 13.35 -7.73
C ILE A 201 -10.71 14.56 -8.67
N ASP A 202 -9.59 15.09 -9.10
CA ASP A 202 -9.50 16.31 -9.91
C ASP A 202 -8.99 15.98 -11.31
N GLU A 203 -9.62 16.53 -12.33
CA GLU A 203 -9.18 16.35 -13.72
C GLU A 203 -7.84 17.03 -14.01
N ASN A 204 -7.48 18.07 -13.27
CA ASN A 204 -6.30 18.90 -13.49
C ASN A 204 -5.51 19.14 -12.19
N PRO A 205 -5.02 18.11 -11.51
CA PRO A 205 -4.23 18.27 -10.31
C PRO A 205 -2.85 18.85 -10.65
N ASP A 206 -2.28 19.59 -9.69
CA ASP A 206 -0.91 20.12 -9.79
C ASP A 206 0.00 19.34 -8.83
N PHE A 207 0.44 18.16 -9.26
CA PHE A 207 1.38 17.37 -8.47
C PHE A 207 2.81 17.90 -8.62
N HIS A 208 3.50 18.01 -7.50
CA HIS A 208 4.91 18.40 -7.43
C HIS A 208 5.71 17.38 -6.61
N ALA A 209 6.98 17.25 -6.93
CA ALA A 209 7.90 16.34 -6.26
C ALA A 209 8.89 17.09 -5.38
N ASP A 210 9.13 16.56 -4.20
CA ASP A 210 10.19 17.00 -3.32
C ASP A 210 11.43 16.12 -3.51
N THR A 211 12.62 16.70 -3.35
CA THR A 211 13.88 15.97 -3.41
C THR A 211 14.63 16.12 -2.11
N LEU A 212 15.12 15.00 -1.57
CA LEU A 212 15.96 14.97 -0.39
C LEU A 212 17.15 14.02 -0.61
N ASP A 213 18.25 14.29 0.05
CA ASP A 213 19.40 13.40 0.10
C ASP A 213 19.40 12.67 1.46
N LEU A 214 19.35 11.34 1.44
CA LEU A 214 19.51 10.49 2.63
C LEU A 214 20.99 10.19 2.80
N ALA A 215 21.58 10.67 3.90
CA ALA A 215 22.93 10.32 4.26
C ALA A 215 23.01 8.85 4.78
N PRO A 216 24.18 8.20 4.70
CA PRO A 216 24.33 6.86 5.27
C PRO A 216 23.90 6.78 6.74
N GLY A 217 23.03 5.83 7.06
CA GLY A 217 22.39 5.65 8.37
C GLY A 217 21.09 6.42 8.55
N GLU A 218 20.65 7.20 7.55
CA GLU A 218 19.33 7.81 7.56
C GLU A 218 18.28 6.90 6.95
N THR A 219 17.06 7.00 7.46
CA THR A 219 15.95 6.12 7.13
C THR A 219 14.77 6.92 6.59
N LEU A 220 14.14 6.42 5.54
CA LEU A 220 12.82 6.83 5.08
C LEU A 220 11.82 5.74 5.45
N LEU A 221 10.83 6.09 6.28
CA LEU A 221 9.70 5.25 6.66
C LEU A 221 8.48 5.65 5.84
N CYS A 222 7.86 4.69 5.18
CA CYS A 222 6.61 4.85 4.44
C CYS A 222 5.60 3.84 5.02
N VAL A 223 4.38 4.29 5.29
CA VAL A 223 3.31 3.46 5.87
C VAL A 223 1.98 3.75 5.19
N THR A 224 1.05 2.79 5.23
CA THR A 224 -0.35 3.02 4.86
C THR A 224 -1.17 3.49 6.05
N ASP A 225 -2.39 3.92 5.79
CA ASP A 225 -3.31 4.46 6.80
C ASP A 225 -3.72 3.42 7.85
N GLY A 226 -3.70 2.13 7.54
CA GLY A 226 -3.86 1.06 8.54
C GLY A 226 -2.84 1.12 9.69
N VAL A 227 -1.71 1.84 9.50
CA VAL A 227 -0.78 2.16 10.59
C VAL A 227 -1.16 3.46 11.28
N THR A 228 -1.29 4.57 10.52
CA THR A 228 -1.51 5.91 11.08
C THR A 228 -2.88 6.07 11.69
N GLU A 229 -3.91 5.47 11.07
CA GLU A 229 -5.30 5.51 11.53
C GLU A 229 -5.67 4.38 12.50
N ARG A 230 -4.71 3.52 12.89
CA ARG A 230 -4.92 2.49 13.90
C ARG A 230 -5.55 3.08 15.14
N ARG A 231 -6.74 2.59 15.55
CA ARG A 231 -7.58 3.19 16.59
C ARG A 231 -7.51 2.45 17.92
N ASN A 232 -7.46 3.25 19.00
CA ASN A 232 -7.74 2.82 20.35
C ASN A 232 -8.82 3.74 20.92
N GLY A 233 -10.08 3.35 20.81
CA GLY A 233 -11.24 4.19 21.09
C GLY A 233 -11.32 5.36 20.10
N VAL A 234 -11.18 6.59 20.59
CA VAL A 234 -11.22 7.81 19.77
C VAL A 234 -9.85 8.27 19.26
N ARG A 235 -8.76 7.70 19.79
CA ARG A 235 -7.38 8.07 19.44
C ARG A 235 -6.90 7.24 18.27
N GLN A 236 -6.18 7.89 17.34
CA GLN A 236 -5.41 7.25 16.29
C GLN A 236 -3.94 7.13 16.72
N LEU A 237 -3.19 6.19 16.10
CA LEU A 237 -1.78 5.97 16.44
C LEU A 237 -0.94 7.20 16.13
N ASP A 238 -1.23 7.90 15.04
CA ASP A 238 -0.48 9.08 14.62
C ASP A 238 -0.97 10.39 15.25
N ASP A 239 -1.96 10.35 16.15
CA ASP A 239 -2.33 11.52 16.93
C ASP A 239 -1.13 12.02 17.74
N ASP A 240 -0.94 13.35 17.76
CA ASP A 240 0.14 14.01 18.50
C ASP A 240 1.56 13.55 18.08
N ASP A 241 1.80 13.30 16.79
CA ASP A 241 3.07 12.83 16.23
C ASP A 241 3.46 11.39 16.69
N GLY A 242 2.49 10.53 16.94
CA GLY A 242 2.70 9.20 17.51
C GLY A 242 3.61 8.31 16.66
N LEU A 243 3.44 8.29 15.34
CA LEU A 243 4.31 7.56 14.43
C LEU A 243 5.74 8.11 14.43
N ALA A 244 5.90 9.44 14.48
CA ALA A 244 7.21 10.07 14.55
C ALA A 244 7.93 9.74 15.87
N ASP A 245 7.21 9.64 16.99
CA ASP A 245 7.77 9.23 18.29
C ASP A 245 8.26 7.77 18.26
N ILE A 246 7.46 6.88 17.65
CA ILE A 246 7.86 5.47 17.45
C ILE A 246 9.14 5.41 16.61
N LEU A 247 9.16 6.12 15.48
CA LEU A 247 10.33 6.13 14.58
C LEU A 247 11.58 6.72 15.26
N ARG A 248 11.41 7.76 16.08
CA ARG A 248 12.51 8.36 16.86
C ARG A 248 13.13 7.35 17.82
N GLY A 249 12.31 6.49 18.41
CA GLY A 249 12.76 5.37 19.26
C GLY A 249 13.53 4.29 18.50
N CYS A 250 13.47 4.29 17.17
CA CYS A 250 14.17 3.33 16.30
C CYS A 250 15.53 3.83 15.80
N ALA A 251 16.00 4.99 16.27
CA ALA A 251 17.28 5.56 15.81
C ALA A 251 18.45 4.56 15.98
N GLY A 252 19.21 4.36 14.88
CA GLY A 252 20.34 3.42 14.84
C GLY A 252 19.97 1.95 14.62
N LEU A 253 18.69 1.64 14.40
CA LEU A 253 18.24 0.31 14.00
C LEU A 253 18.27 0.18 12.47
N GLY A 254 18.60 -1.01 11.96
CA GLY A 254 18.52 -1.31 10.52
C GLY A 254 17.09 -1.43 10.02
N ALA A 255 16.89 -1.32 8.70
CA ALA A 255 15.57 -1.24 8.05
C ALA A 255 14.57 -2.30 8.54
N LYS A 256 14.99 -3.56 8.65
CA LYS A 256 14.14 -4.66 9.12
C LYS A 256 13.68 -4.49 10.57
N ALA A 257 14.56 -3.98 11.44
CA ALA A 257 14.24 -3.76 12.86
C ALA A 257 13.28 -2.57 13.01
N VAL A 258 13.45 -1.51 12.21
CA VAL A 258 12.52 -0.38 12.15
C VAL A 258 11.14 -0.84 11.71
N ALA A 259 11.04 -1.58 10.60
CA ALA A 259 9.75 -2.08 10.10
C ALA A 259 9.01 -2.93 11.15
N GLU A 260 9.74 -3.82 11.82
CA GLU A 260 9.17 -4.67 12.88
C GLU A 260 8.79 -3.88 14.14
N CYS A 261 9.54 -2.82 14.47
CA CYS A 261 9.21 -1.91 15.58
C CYS A 261 7.87 -1.19 15.32
N VAL A 262 7.71 -0.62 14.13
CA VAL A 262 6.47 0.06 13.71
C VAL A 262 5.30 -0.93 13.70
N ARG A 263 5.48 -2.12 13.11
CA ARG A 263 4.47 -3.17 13.10
C ARG A 263 3.98 -3.52 14.51
N ARG A 264 4.91 -3.77 15.43
CA ARG A 264 4.57 -4.08 16.83
C ARG A 264 3.84 -2.94 17.50
N ALA A 265 4.29 -1.70 17.30
CA ALA A 265 3.63 -0.54 17.88
C ALA A 265 2.18 -0.42 17.38
N ALA A 266 1.90 -0.68 16.10
CA ALA A 266 0.54 -0.71 15.57
C ALA A 266 -0.32 -1.81 16.20
N HIS A 267 0.24 -3.01 16.43
CA HIS A 267 -0.46 -4.09 17.12
C HIS A 267 -0.70 -3.81 18.59
N ASP A 268 0.30 -3.28 19.29
CA ASP A 268 0.25 -3.02 20.73
C ASP A 268 -0.59 -1.78 21.07
N PHE A 269 -0.88 -0.91 20.08
CA PHE A 269 -1.66 0.31 20.29
C PHE A 269 -3.12 0.05 20.70
N ALA A 270 -3.72 -1.04 20.23
CA ALA A 270 -5.09 -1.42 20.56
C ALA A 270 -5.24 -2.94 20.69
N THR A 271 -6.21 -3.36 21.50
CA THR A 271 -6.53 -4.78 21.74
C THR A 271 -7.41 -5.39 20.64
N GLU A 272 -8.16 -4.53 19.93
CA GLU A 272 -8.99 -4.96 18.82
C GLU A 272 -8.11 -5.42 17.65
N PRO A 273 -8.57 -6.37 16.83
CA PRO A 273 -7.89 -6.73 15.58
C PRO A 273 -7.66 -5.50 14.71
N ILE A 274 -6.63 -5.55 13.87
CA ILE A 274 -6.42 -4.53 12.82
C ILE A 274 -7.60 -4.64 11.87
N ASP A 275 -8.21 -3.50 11.55
CA ASP A 275 -9.44 -3.37 10.76
C ASP A 275 -9.19 -2.87 9.34
N ASP A 276 -7.92 -2.66 8.98
CA ASP A 276 -7.46 -2.29 7.65
C ASP A 276 -6.17 -3.01 7.27
N ASP A 277 -5.75 -2.91 6.01
CA ASP A 277 -4.45 -3.41 5.56
C ASP A 277 -3.32 -2.63 6.24
N LEU A 278 -2.24 -3.31 6.57
CA LEU A 278 -1.07 -2.68 7.17
C LEU A 278 0.15 -2.91 6.29
N ALA A 279 0.71 -1.82 5.77
CA ALA A 279 1.97 -1.88 5.05
C ALA A 279 3.00 -0.91 5.65
N VAL A 280 4.24 -1.40 5.80
CA VAL A 280 5.37 -0.62 6.30
C VAL A 280 6.55 -0.87 5.39
N LEU A 281 6.94 0.12 4.60
CA LEU A 281 8.14 0.09 3.76
C LEU A 281 9.21 0.97 4.40
N VAL A 282 10.39 0.40 4.60
CA VAL A 282 11.56 1.10 5.16
C VAL A 282 12.69 1.07 4.14
N LEU A 283 13.26 2.23 3.89
CA LEU A 283 14.41 2.44 3.02
C LEU A 283 15.50 3.11 3.85
N GLU A 284 16.62 2.43 4.09
CA GLU A 284 17.76 2.95 4.86
C GLU A 284 18.96 3.11 3.94
N ALA A 285 19.52 4.32 3.87
CA ALA A 285 20.77 4.54 3.19
C ALA A 285 21.91 3.90 4.00
N VAL A 286 22.63 2.94 3.42
CA VAL A 286 23.73 2.25 4.11
C VAL A 286 25.06 2.55 3.43
N PRO A 287 26.16 2.57 4.20
CA PRO A 287 27.49 2.68 3.62
C PRO A 287 27.71 1.53 2.64
N ARG A 288 28.20 1.84 1.45
CA ARG A 288 28.48 0.81 0.45
C ARG A 288 29.55 -0.14 0.96
N ALA A 289 29.25 -1.41 1.03
CA ALA A 289 30.26 -2.42 1.28
C ALA A 289 31.39 -2.31 0.20
N PRO A 290 32.66 -2.32 0.57
CA PRO A 290 33.74 -2.29 -0.41
C PRO A 290 33.57 -3.50 -1.37
N PRO A 291 33.88 -3.34 -2.67
CA PRO A 291 33.75 -4.42 -3.62
C PRO A 291 34.54 -5.64 -3.11
N ARG A 292 33.87 -6.78 -3.00
CA ARG A 292 34.58 -8.03 -2.68
C ARG A 292 35.68 -8.21 -3.73
N ARG A 293 36.94 -8.13 -3.32
CA ARG A 293 38.04 -8.52 -4.18
C ARG A 293 37.82 -10.02 -4.49
N VAL A 294 37.47 -10.28 -5.74
CA VAL A 294 37.52 -11.63 -6.26
C VAL A 294 38.98 -12.02 -6.24
N ALA A 295 39.33 -12.99 -5.41
CA ALA A 295 40.67 -13.56 -5.32
C ALA A 295 40.90 -14.52 -6.50
#